data_3b54c52fce506d766e23cb3698e766bf
#
_entry.id   3b54c52fce506d766e23cb3698e766bf
#
_cell.length_a   1.000
_cell.length_b   1.000
_cell.length_c   1.000
_cell.angle_alpha   90.00
_cell.angle_beta   90.00
_cell.angle_gamma   90.00
#
_symmetry.space_group_name_H-M   'P 1'
#
loop_
_entity.id
_entity.type
_entity.pdbx_description
1 polymer ?
#
loop_
_entity_poly.entity_id
_entity_poly.type
_entity_poly.pdbx_seq_one_letter_code
_entity_poly.pdbx_strand_id
1 'polypeptide(L)'
;MTRRLVLLGSLVVLALGRDLAAQQRQARDGFWFGAALGRGWAHVSCEICKGTYRGGLSGALRLGGGVSRSVLIGAEVAAWWATIDSGTATVHQSLAAFGAAAYWYPSRRRPLYLKLGLGFLTYRADDGTDVITATAIGPQFGVGYEWPVSPHLLVSPFLNVGFGIVGGSLKFNGGEVQTSSPGVSLAQLGLAVTWHQVALRRTGR
;
A
#
# COMPACT_ATOMS: atom_id res chain seq x y z
N MET A 1 36.75 -1.84 14.57
CA MET A 1 35.91 -1.02 15.47
C MET A 1 34.45 -0.89 15.03
N THR A 2 34.11 -1.05 13.78
CA THR A 2 32.75 -0.87 13.19
C THR A 2 31.71 -1.94 13.60
N ARG A 3 32.11 -3.18 13.85
CA ARG A 3 31.16 -4.26 14.23
C ARG A 3 30.48 -4.08 15.60
N ARG A 4 31.15 -3.44 16.56
CA ARG A 4 30.59 -3.20 17.91
C ARG A 4 29.57 -2.07 17.96
N LEU A 5 29.67 -1.08 17.07
CA LEU A 5 28.72 0.03 16.95
C LEU A 5 27.38 -0.42 16.39
N VAL A 6 27.36 -1.36 15.44
CA VAL A 6 26.13 -1.90 14.85
C VAL A 6 25.33 -2.72 15.88
N LEU A 7 26.01 -3.50 16.72
CA LEU A 7 25.35 -4.29 17.77
C LEU A 7 24.75 -3.43 18.88
N LEU A 8 25.39 -2.32 19.25
CA LEU A 8 24.86 -1.38 20.24
C LEU A 8 23.63 -0.62 19.73
N GLY A 9 23.62 -0.23 18.45
CA GLY A 9 22.46 0.41 17.81
C GLY A 9 21.23 -0.50 17.76
N SER A 10 21.43 -1.79 17.51
CA SER A 10 20.34 -2.78 17.46
C SER A 10 19.73 -3.07 18.85
N LEU A 11 20.54 -3.02 19.91
CA LEU A 11 20.06 -3.26 21.28
C LEU A 11 19.24 -2.07 21.82
N VAL A 12 19.60 -0.84 21.48
CA VAL A 12 18.88 0.37 21.92
C VAL A 12 17.49 0.43 21.26
N VAL A 13 17.35 0.04 19.99
CA VAL A 13 16.05 -0.01 19.31
C VAL A 13 15.13 -1.07 19.92
N LEU A 14 15.68 -2.20 20.37
CA LEU A 14 14.91 -3.26 21.05
C LEU A 14 14.47 -2.90 22.47
N ALA A 15 15.22 -2.09 23.19
CA ALA A 15 14.90 -1.67 24.56
C ALA A 15 13.78 -0.62 24.61
N LEU A 16 13.75 0.32 23.66
CA LEU A 16 12.73 1.36 23.57
C LEU A 16 11.33 0.82 23.18
N GLY A 17 11.26 -0.38 22.59
CA GLY A 17 10.00 -0.98 22.15
C GLY A 17 9.12 -1.57 23.26
N ARG A 18 9.65 -1.83 24.46
CA ARG A 18 8.92 -2.55 25.51
C ARG A 18 7.94 -1.69 26.29
N ASP A 19 8.28 -0.45 26.58
CA ASP A 19 7.43 0.45 27.37
C ASP A 19 6.30 1.06 26.53
N LEU A 20 6.50 1.20 25.21
CA LEU A 20 5.48 1.70 24.28
C LEU A 20 4.38 0.68 24.00
N ALA A 21 4.66 -0.61 24.07
CA ALA A 21 3.68 -1.67 23.86
C ALA A 21 2.57 -1.71 24.94
N ALA A 22 2.86 -1.22 26.15
CA ALA A 22 1.89 -1.12 27.24
C ALA A 22 0.86 0.00 27.01
N GLN A 23 1.22 1.06 26.29
CA GLN A 23 0.34 2.18 25.94
C GLN A 23 -0.57 1.89 24.75
N GLN A 24 -0.32 0.84 23.98
CA GLN A 24 -1.11 0.46 22.81
C GLN A 24 -2.52 -0.10 23.08
N ARG A 25 -2.96 -0.12 24.34
CA ARG A 25 -4.38 -0.36 24.66
C ARG A 25 -5.32 0.78 24.23
N GLN A 26 -4.79 1.78 23.52
CA GLN A 26 -5.59 2.89 23.03
C GLN A 26 -6.56 2.40 21.96
N ALA A 27 -7.81 2.80 22.16
CA ALA A 27 -8.93 2.51 21.28
C ALA A 27 -8.56 2.96 19.85
N ARG A 28 -8.53 2.03 18.91
CA ARG A 28 -8.52 2.32 17.47
C ARG A 28 -9.89 2.85 17.02
N ASP A 29 -10.60 3.49 17.95
CA ASP A 29 -11.88 4.14 17.73
C ASP A 29 -11.59 5.57 17.29
N GLY A 30 -12.01 5.96 16.10
CA GLY A 30 -11.82 7.30 15.61
C GLY A 30 -11.23 7.35 14.20
N PHE A 31 -10.98 8.56 13.76
CA PHE A 31 -10.39 8.84 12.45
C PHE A 31 -8.90 8.51 12.43
N TRP A 32 -8.43 8.00 11.32
CA TRP A 32 -7.01 7.77 11.06
C TRP A 32 -6.67 8.13 9.62
N PHE A 33 -5.44 8.55 9.40
CA PHE A 33 -4.88 8.71 8.07
C PHE A 33 -3.42 8.25 8.05
N GLY A 34 -2.92 7.87 6.87
CA GLY A 34 -1.55 7.42 6.73
C GLY A 34 -1.00 7.67 5.34
N ALA A 35 0.32 7.77 5.28
CA ALA A 35 1.09 7.83 4.06
C ALA A 35 2.12 6.70 4.04
N ALA A 36 2.42 6.17 2.87
CA ALA A 36 3.35 5.07 2.69
C ALA A 36 4.30 5.33 1.53
N LEU A 37 5.52 4.86 1.66
CA LEU A 37 6.53 4.91 0.61
C LEU A 37 7.31 3.60 0.58
N GLY A 38 7.71 3.17 -0.64
CA GLY A 38 8.44 1.93 -0.78
C GLY A 38 8.77 1.58 -2.21
N ARG A 39 9.03 0.32 -2.43
CA ARG A 39 9.23 -0.27 -3.74
C ARG A 39 7.99 -1.03 -4.17
N GLY A 40 7.63 -0.90 -5.45
CA GLY A 40 6.53 -1.63 -6.03
C GLY A 40 6.95 -2.40 -7.26
N TRP A 41 6.18 -3.42 -7.61
CA TRP A 41 6.30 -4.19 -8.82
C TRP A 41 4.93 -4.26 -9.49
N ALA A 42 4.85 -3.70 -10.69
CA ALA A 42 3.64 -3.74 -11.49
C ALA A 42 3.78 -4.76 -12.62
N HIS A 43 2.67 -5.36 -13.01
CA HIS A 43 2.59 -6.31 -14.12
C HIS A 43 1.24 -6.14 -14.81
N VAL A 44 1.28 -6.14 -16.15
CA VAL A 44 0.10 -6.17 -17.00
C VAL A 44 0.17 -7.42 -17.85
N SER A 45 -0.88 -8.22 -17.82
CA SER A 45 -1.05 -9.38 -18.69
C SER A 45 -2.14 -9.11 -19.72
N CYS A 46 -1.84 -9.32 -20.97
CA CYS A 46 -2.81 -9.30 -22.06
C CYS A 46 -2.39 -10.33 -23.13
N GLU A 47 -3.27 -10.69 -24.05
CA GLU A 47 -3.01 -11.70 -25.10
C GLU A 47 -1.74 -11.43 -25.90
N ILE A 48 -1.46 -10.13 -26.15
CA ILE A 48 -0.29 -9.66 -26.93
C ILE A 48 0.82 -9.14 -26.05
N CYS A 49 0.63 -8.98 -24.72
CA CYS A 49 1.63 -8.49 -23.79
C CYS A 49 2.48 -9.63 -23.27
N LYS A 50 3.76 -9.67 -23.61
CA LYS A 50 4.74 -10.45 -22.87
C LYS A 50 5.05 -9.72 -21.57
N GLY A 51 4.12 -9.81 -20.60
CA GLY A 51 4.21 -9.10 -19.32
C GLY A 51 5.44 -9.53 -18.53
N THR A 52 6.22 -8.55 -18.08
CA THR A 52 7.31 -8.76 -17.12
C THR A 52 7.02 -7.89 -15.89
N TYR A 53 7.26 -8.42 -14.70
CA TYR A 53 7.20 -7.60 -13.50
C TYR A 53 8.22 -6.48 -13.53
N ARG A 54 7.76 -5.24 -13.39
CA ARG A 54 8.62 -4.06 -13.42
C ARG A 54 8.70 -3.45 -12.03
N GLY A 55 9.92 -3.34 -11.51
CA GLY A 55 10.21 -2.68 -10.25
C GLY A 55 10.27 -1.17 -10.40
N GLY A 56 9.71 -0.43 -9.45
CA GLY A 56 9.71 1.03 -9.43
C GLY A 56 9.49 1.61 -8.04
N LEU A 57 9.41 2.93 -7.97
CA LEU A 57 9.02 3.64 -6.75
C LEU A 57 7.52 3.44 -6.53
N SER A 58 7.11 3.35 -5.27
CA SER A 58 5.70 3.18 -4.91
C SER A 58 5.35 3.99 -3.68
N GLY A 59 4.13 4.54 -3.67
CA GLY A 59 3.57 5.27 -2.54
C GLY A 59 2.09 4.98 -2.36
N ALA A 60 1.56 5.28 -1.18
CA ALA A 60 0.12 5.20 -0.92
C ALA A 60 -0.31 6.24 0.10
N LEU A 61 -1.57 6.68 -0.04
CA LEU A 61 -2.29 7.46 0.96
C LEU A 61 -3.53 6.68 1.36
N ARG A 62 -3.84 6.73 2.65
CA ARG A 62 -4.97 6.01 3.21
C ARG A 62 -5.62 6.82 4.33
N LEU A 63 -6.93 6.72 4.45
CA LEU A 63 -7.71 7.39 5.49
C LEU A 63 -8.95 6.58 5.81
N GLY A 64 -9.44 6.70 7.05
CA GLY A 64 -10.62 5.94 7.44
C GLY A 64 -11.01 6.13 8.89
N GLY A 65 -11.81 5.19 9.38
CA GLY A 65 -12.31 5.16 10.75
C GLY A 65 -12.27 3.78 11.38
N GLY A 66 -12.26 3.74 12.70
CA GLY A 66 -12.40 2.53 13.49
C GLY A 66 -13.87 2.09 13.56
N VAL A 67 -14.15 0.88 13.07
CA VAL A 67 -15.48 0.25 13.20
C VAL A 67 -15.56 -0.55 14.49
N SER A 68 -14.45 -1.12 14.89
CA SER A 68 -14.30 -1.82 16.16
C SER A 68 -12.86 -1.74 16.66
N ARG A 69 -12.62 -2.23 17.88
CA ARG A 69 -11.26 -2.29 18.45
C ARG A 69 -10.27 -3.16 17.65
N SER A 70 -10.76 -3.96 16.72
CA SER A 70 -9.96 -4.89 15.92
C SER A 70 -10.13 -4.71 14.41
N VAL A 71 -11.00 -3.77 13.98
CA VAL A 71 -11.28 -3.54 12.55
C VAL A 71 -11.30 -2.04 12.28
N LEU A 72 -10.45 -1.62 11.35
CA LEU A 72 -10.52 -0.29 10.73
C LEU A 72 -11.03 -0.46 9.29
N ILE A 73 -11.77 0.52 8.79
CA ILE A 73 -12.19 0.60 7.39
C ILE A 73 -11.73 1.94 6.84
N GLY A 74 -11.30 1.95 5.60
CA GLY A 74 -10.84 3.17 4.96
C GLY A 74 -10.79 3.11 3.45
N ALA A 75 -10.54 4.28 2.87
CA ALA A 75 -10.17 4.44 1.48
C ALA A 75 -8.64 4.47 1.36
N GLU A 76 -8.13 3.96 0.24
CA GLU A 76 -6.72 3.96 -0.08
C GLU A 76 -6.52 4.36 -1.54
N VAL A 77 -5.52 5.21 -1.78
CA VAL A 77 -4.96 5.49 -3.09
C VAL A 77 -3.51 5.05 -3.07
N ALA A 78 -3.13 4.17 -3.98
CA ALA A 78 -1.76 3.74 -4.16
C ALA A 78 -1.28 4.10 -5.55
N ALA A 79 0.01 4.39 -5.69
CA ALA A 79 0.62 4.71 -6.95
C ALA A 79 2.00 4.03 -7.08
N TRP A 80 2.39 3.76 -8.31
CA TRP A 80 3.67 3.19 -8.67
C TRP A 80 4.17 3.85 -9.94
N TRP A 81 5.50 4.06 -10.02
CA TRP A 81 6.16 4.66 -11.16
C TRP A 81 7.45 3.94 -11.49
N ALA A 82 7.71 3.75 -12.77
CA ALA A 82 8.98 3.29 -13.31
C ALA A 82 9.27 3.97 -14.65
N THR A 83 10.55 4.11 -14.93
CA THR A 83 11.03 4.58 -16.23
C THR A 83 11.94 3.50 -16.83
N ILE A 84 11.74 3.20 -18.09
CA ILE A 84 12.53 2.22 -18.84
C ILE A 84 13.20 2.96 -19.99
N ASP A 85 14.51 2.86 -20.05
CA ASP A 85 15.28 3.34 -21.16
C ASP A 85 15.60 2.16 -22.09
N SER A 86 15.13 2.23 -23.33
CA SER A 86 15.33 1.19 -24.36
C SER A 86 16.42 1.57 -25.36
N GLY A 87 17.18 2.64 -25.10
CA GLY A 87 18.22 3.16 -25.99
C GLY A 87 17.68 3.96 -27.18
N THR A 88 16.48 3.67 -27.66
CA THR A 88 15.79 4.39 -28.74
C THR A 88 14.62 5.22 -28.27
N ALA A 89 14.01 4.85 -27.12
CA ALA A 89 12.90 5.54 -26.52
C ALA A 89 12.92 5.36 -25.00
N THR A 90 12.49 6.38 -24.28
CA THR A 90 12.26 6.32 -22.83
C THR A 90 10.79 6.11 -22.56
N VAL A 91 10.43 4.99 -21.93
CA VAL A 91 9.04 4.64 -21.61
C VAL A 91 8.78 4.96 -20.15
N HIS A 92 7.83 5.86 -19.91
CA HIS A 92 7.32 6.17 -18.58
C HIS A 92 6.13 5.28 -18.26
N GLN A 93 6.25 4.53 -17.17
CA GLN A 93 5.18 3.64 -16.70
C GLN A 93 4.65 4.11 -15.36
N SER A 94 3.34 4.08 -15.21
CA SER A 94 2.67 4.40 -13.95
C SER A 94 1.50 3.46 -13.71
N LEU A 95 1.20 3.20 -12.45
CA LEU A 95 0.01 2.49 -12.03
C LEU A 95 -0.60 3.25 -10.86
N ALA A 96 -1.88 3.55 -10.94
CA ALA A 96 -2.69 4.07 -9.85
C ALA A 96 -3.71 3.01 -9.45
N ALA A 97 -3.89 2.84 -8.13
CA ALA A 97 -4.93 2.01 -7.57
C ALA A 97 -5.68 2.80 -6.51
N PHE A 98 -7.00 2.73 -6.51
CA PHE A 98 -7.81 3.33 -5.45
C PHE A 98 -8.96 2.39 -5.10
N GLY A 99 -9.36 2.39 -3.84
CA GLY A 99 -10.40 1.50 -3.37
C GLY A 99 -10.70 1.63 -1.89
N ALA A 100 -11.52 0.71 -1.42
CA ALA A 100 -11.84 0.56 0.00
C ALA A 100 -11.12 -0.67 0.57
N ALA A 101 -10.69 -0.57 1.82
CA ALA A 101 -10.02 -1.66 2.51
C ALA A 101 -10.42 -1.74 3.98
N ALA A 102 -10.49 -2.97 4.48
CA ALA A 102 -10.61 -3.30 5.89
C ALA A 102 -9.24 -3.76 6.41
N TYR A 103 -8.86 -3.28 7.57
CA TYR A 103 -7.66 -3.66 8.28
C TYR A 103 -8.08 -4.41 9.54
N TRP A 104 -7.80 -5.70 9.56
CA TRP A 104 -8.14 -6.56 10.66
C TRP A 104 -6.92 -6.87 11.52
N TYR A 105 -7.06 -6.67 12.84
CA TYR A 105 -6.05 -6.96 13.84
C TYR A 105 -6.44 -8.24 14.60
N PRO A 106 -5.86 -9.40 14.26
CA PRO A 106 -6.22 -10.69 14.84
C PRO A 106 -6.01 -10.75 16.35
N SER A 107 -5.06 -9.97 16.85
CA SER A 107 -4.75 -9.90 18.27
C SER A 107 -4.70 -8.46 18.76
N ARG A 108 -5.41 -8.19 19.86
CA ARG A 108 -5.34 -6.88 20.53
C ARG A 108 -3.99 -6.60 21.20
N ARG A 109 -3.16 -7.64 21.36
CA ARG A 109 -1.84 -7.55 21.99
C ARG A 109 -0.71 -7.42 20.97
N ARG A 110 -0.96 -7.83 19.73
CA ARG A 110 0.04 -7.77 18.65
C ARG A 110 -0.34 -6.69 17.65
N PRO A 111 0.60 -5.85 17.26
CA PRO A 111 0.36 -4.77 16.32
C PRO A 111 0.37 -5.25 14.85
N LEU A 112 0.14 -6.53 14.61
CA LEU A 112 -0.01 -7.12 13.29
C LEU A 112 -1.41 -6.83 12.74
N TYR A 113 -1.50 -6.36 11.51
CA TYR A 113 -2.76 -6.26 10.78
C TYR A 113 -2.73 -7.05 9.48
N LEU A 114 -3.90 -7.53 9.07
CA LEU A 114 -4.18 -8.05 7.75
C LEU A 114 -5.11 -7.07 7.04
N LYS A 115 -4.82 -6.79 5.77
CA LYS A 115 -5.63 -5.93 4.91
C LYS A 115 -6.38 -6.78 3.90
N LEU A 116 -7.66 -6.49 3.72
CA LEU A 116 -8.50 -6.99 2.65
C LEU A 116 -9.24 -5.81 2.05
N GLY A 117 -9.22 -5.67 0.72
CA GLY A 117 -9.86 -4.58 0.04
C GLY A 117 -10.34 -4.95 -1.36
N LEU A 118 -11.06 -4.01 -1.95
CA LEU A 118 -11.47 -3.99 -3.34
C LEU A 118 -11.03 -2.67 -3.94
N GLY A 119 -10.42 -2.71 -5.12
CA GLY A 119 -9.88 -1.53 -5.76
C GLY A 119 -9.97 -1.56 -7.27
N PHE A 120 -9.90 -0.36 -7.81
CA PHE A 120 -9.78 -0.08 -9.23
C PHE A 120 -8.30 0.21 -9.52
N LEU A 121 -7.73 -0.48 -10.51
CA LEU A 121 -6.35 -0.33 -10.92
C LEU A 121 -6.29 0.25 -12.33
N THR A 122 -5.48 1.27 -12.53
CA THR A 122 -5.21 1.87 -13.85
C THR A 122 -3.72 1.89 -14.09
N TYR A 123 -3.28 1.21 -15.12
CA TYR A 123 -1.91 1.22 -15.60
C TYR A 123 -1.80 2.09 -16.85
N ARG A 124 -0.71 2.84 -16.97
CA ARG A 124 -0.37 3.65 -18.14
C ARG A 124 1.09 3.47 -18.49
N ALA A 125 1.38 3.25 -19.76
CA ALA A 125 2.70 3.32 -20.36
C ALA A 125 2.70 4.34 -21.48
N ASP A 126 3.71 5.20 -21.51
CA ASP A 126 3.82 6.35 -22.41
C ASP A 126 5.28 6.47 -22.88
N ASP A 127 5.51 6.42 -24.18
CA ASP A 127 6.85 6.59 -24.78
C ASP A 127 7.04 7.95 -25.47
N GLY A 128 6.08 8.86 -25.27
CA GLY A 128 6.04 10.20 -25.90
C GLY A 128 5.33 10.23 -27.25
N THR A 129 5.09 9.09 -27.90
CA THR A 129 4.35 8.97 -29.17
C THR A 129 3.09 8.13 -28.98
N ASP A 130 3.22 7.02 -28.28
CA ASP A 130 2.15 6.05 -28.06
C ASP A 130 1.83 5.95 -26.57
N VAL A 131 0.53 5.78 -26.28
CA VAL A 131 0.02 5.63 -24.91
C VAL A 131 -0.82 4.35 -24.83
N ILE A 132 -0.40 3.46 -23.92
CA ILE A 132 -1.18 2.28 -23.55
C ILE A 132 -1.78 2.52 -22.18
N THR A 133 -3.08 2.28 -22.06
CA THR A 133 -3.80 2.34 -20.76
C THR A 133 -4.55 1.04 -20.56
N ALA A 134 -4.34 0.41 -19.40
CA ALA A 134 -5.07 -0.77 -18.98
C ALA A 134 -5.77 -0.49 -17.65
N THR A 135 -7.05 -0.84 -17.56
CA THR A 135 -7.84 -0.68 -16.33
C THR A 135 -8.43 -2.02 -15.91
N ALA A 136 -8.56 -2.24 -14.63
CA ALA A 136 -9.23 -3.43 -14.09
C ALA A 136 -9.68 -3.19 -12.65
N ILE A 137 -10.65 -3.99 -12.20
CA ILE A 137 -11.14 -4.01 -10.81
C ILE A 137 -10.77 -5.34 -10.19
N GLY A 138 -10.44 -5.34 -8.90
CA GLY A 138 -10.20 -6.59 -8.20
C GLY A 138 -9.76 -6.45 -6.75
N PRO A 139 -9.48 -7.59 -6.11
CA PRO A 139 -9.14 -7.65 -4.70
C PRO A 139 -7.75 -7.10 -4.42
N GLN A 140 -7.61 -6.60 -3.19
CA GLN A 140 -6.36 -6.16 -2.60
C GLN A 140 -6.14 -6.87 -1.28
N PHE A 141 -4.92 -7.32 -1.04
CA PHE A 141 -4.51 -7.99 0.19
C PHE A 141 -3.27 -7.29 0.74
N GLY A 142 -3.09 -7.39 2.05
CA GLY A 142 -1.87 -6.86 2.64
C GLY A 142 -1.66 -7.35 4.06
N VAL A 143 -0.45 -7.15 4.52
CA VAL A 143 -0.03 -7.41 5.88
C VAL A 143 0.92 -6.30 6.30
N GLY A 144 0.86 -5.90 7.57
CA GLY A 144 1.82 -4.96 8.13
C GLY A 144 1.90 -5.08 9.64
N TYR A 145 2.94 -4.49 10.16
CA TYR A 145 3.22 -4.53 11.59
C TYR A 145 3.45 -3.11 12.10
N GLU A 146 2.63 -2.66 13.04
CA GLU A 146 2.64 -1.28 13.55
C GLU A 146 3.58 -1.14 14.74
N TRP A 147 4.56 -0.26 14.64
CA TRP A 147 5.38 0.19 15.76
C TRP A 147 4.92 1.57 16.23
N PRO A 148 4.50 1.73 17.49
CA PRO A 148 4.15 3.03 18.03
C PRO A 148 5.42 3.86 18.21
N VAL A 149 5.44 5.04 17.61
CA VAL A 149 6.49 6.06 17.78
C VAL A 149 6.03 7.11 18.78
N SER A 150 4.71 7.39 18.79
CA SER A 150 4.07 8.28 19.77
C SER A 150 2.63 7.83 20.02
N PRO A 151 1.91 8.45 20.97
CA PRO A 151 0.51 8.11 21.23
C PRO A 151 -0.41 8.21 20.00
N HIS A 152 -0.04 9.03 19.02
CA HIS A 152 -0.83 9.27 17.81
C HIS A 152 -0.18 8.75 16.55
N LEU A 153 1.11 8.39 16.59
CA LEU A 153 1.89 8.09 15.39
C LEU A 153 2.44 6.67 15.43
N LEU A 154 2.16 5.93 14.36
CA LEU A 154 2.63 4.57 14.14
C LEU A 154 3.49 4.52 12.88
N VAL A 155 4.54 3.72 12.89
CA VAL A 155 5.34 3.37 11.71
C VAL A 155 5.14 1.89 11.43
N SER A 156 4.91 1.53 10.17
CA SER A 156 4.57 0.15 9.81
C SER A 156 5.33 -0.28 8.56
N PRO A 157 6.21 -1.26 8.63
CA PRO A 157 6.54 -2.05 7.45
C PRO A 157 5.28 -2.76 6.96
N PHE A 158 5.12 -2.78 5.64
CA PHE A 158 3.95 -3.40 5.03
C PHE A 158 4.31 -4.11 3.73
N LEU A 159 3.52 -5.11 3.39
CA LEU A 159 3.43 -5.75 2.09
C LEU A 159 1.98 -5.66 1.62
N ASN A 160 1.75 -5.14 0.41
CA ASN A 160 0.44 -5.11 -0.24
C ASN A 160 0.53 -5.78 -1.61
N VAL A 161 -0.54 -6.45 -2.02
CA VAL A 161 -0.73 -6.95 -3.37
C VAL A 161 -2.15 -6.61 -3.82
N GLY A 162 -2.29 -6.17 -5.07
CA GLY A 162 -3.57 -5.89 -5.70
C GLY A 162 -3.64 -6.60 -7.06
N PHE A 163 -4.79 -7.16 -7.38
CA PHE A 163 -5.05 -7.88 -8.62
C PHE A 163 -6.30 -7.31 -9.26
N GLY A 164 -6.17 -6.70 -10.44
CA GLY A 164 -7.29 -6.32 -11.28
C GLY A 164 -7.56 -7.44 -12.27
N ILE A 165 -8.71 -8.09 -12.16
CA ILE A 165 -9.06 -9.29 -12.92
C ILE A 165 -10.41 -9.19 -13.65
N VAL A 166 -11.20 -8.17 -13.36
CA VAL A 166 -12.56 -8.02 -13.91
C VAL A 166 -12.79 -6.62 -14.45
N GLY A 167 -13.61 -6.49 -15.50
CA GLY A 167 -14.09 -5.21 -16.02
C GLY A 167 -12.99 -4.35 -16.65
N GLY A 168 -11.91 -4.98 -17.10
CA GLY A 168 -10.77 -4.28 -17.66
C GLY A 168 -11.00 -3.84 -19.12
N SER A 169 -10.40 -2.71 -19.50
CA SER A 169 -10.23 -2.27 -20.88
C SER A 169 -8.77 -2.02 -21.16
N LEU A 170 -8.33 -2.34 -22.37
CA LEU A 170 -7.04 -1.97 -22.90
C LEU A 170 -7.24 -0.95 -24.02
N LYS A 171 -6.61 0.21 -23.88
CA LYS A 171 -6.69 1.29 -24.87
C LYS A 171 -5.30 1.61 -25.40
N PHE A 172 -5.19 1.80 -26.70
CA PHE A 172 -4.02 2.29 -27.40
C PHE A 172 -4.35 3.65 -28.02
N ASN A 173 -3.63 4.70 -27.65
CA ASN A 173 -3.90 6.08 -28.07
C ASN A 173 -5.38 6.51 -27.92
N GLY A 174 -6.03 6.04 -26.86
CA GLY A 174 -7.43 6.32 -26.56
C GLY A 174 -8.44 5.40 -27.25
N GLY A 175 -8.03 4.62 -28.26
CA GLY A 175 -8.86 3.61 -28.93
C GLY A 175 -8.85 2.28 -28.17
N GLU A 176 -10.00 1.61 -28.07
CA GLU A 176 -10.13 0.31 -27.44
C GLU A 176 -9.54 -0.77 -28.36
N VAL A 177 -8.58 -1.57 -27.87
CA VAL A 177 -7.82 -2.51 -28.70
C VAL A 177 -8.19 -3.97 -28.39
N GLN A 178 -8.75 -4.23 -27.22
CA GLN A 178 -8.97 -5.59 -26.75
C GLN A 178 -10.31 -5.74 -26.05
N THR A 179 -11.03 -6.81 -26.42
CA THR A 179 -12.32 -7.19 -25.84
C THR A 179 -12.17 -8.09 -24.59
N SER A 180 -11.04 -8.74 -24.40
CA SER A 180 -10.76 -9.53 -23.19
C SER A 180 -10.15 -8.65 -22.09
N SER A 181 -10.59 -8.85 -20.85
CA SER A 181 -10.12 -8.07 -19.69
C SER A 181 -8.62 -8.27 -19.46
N PRO A 182 -7.80 -7.22 -19.54
CA PRO A 182 -6.38 -7.31 -19.18
C PRO A 182 -6.25 -7.54 -17.67
N GLY A 183 -5.31 -8.38 -17.27
CA GLY A 183 -4.91 -8.52 -15.87
C GLY A 183 -3.93 -7.42 -15.51
N VAL A 184 -4.20 -6.70 -14.43
CA VAL A 184 -3.32 -5.67 -13.86
C VAL A 184 -2.97 -6.05 -12.44
N SER A 185 -1.70 -6.12 -12.08
CA SER A 185 -1.29 -6.43 -10.71
C SER A 185 -0.25 -5.46 -10.20
N LEU A 186 -0.29 -5.19 -8.89
CA LEU A 186 0.64 -4.35 -8.17
C LEU A 186 1.03 -5.03 -6.87
N ALA A 187 2.32 -5.24 -6.65
CA ALA A 187 2.87 -5.62 -5.36
C ALA A 187 3.68 -4.45 -4.80
N GLN A 188 3.60 -4.19 -3.50
CA GLN A 188 4.28 -3.09 -2.82
C GLN A 188 4.89 -3.56 -1.51
N LEU A 189 6.13 -3.17 -1.26
CA LEU A 189 6.84 -3.37 0.00
C LEU A 189 7.41 -2.03 0.46
N GLY A 190 7.15 -1.62 1.70
CA GLY A 190 7.62 -0.32 2.15
C GLY A 190 7.36 -0.04 3.64
N LEU A 191 7.46 1.23 3.97
CA LEU A 191 7.15 1.78 5.28
C LEU A 191 5.97 2.74 5.17
N ALA A 192 5.07 2.65 6.11
CA ALA A 192 3.95 3.55 6.26
C ALA A 192 4.04 4.29 7.59
N VAL A 193 3.60 5.54 7.58
CA VAL A 193 3.37 6.35 8.77
C VAL A 193 1.87 6.55 8.89
N THR A 194 1.31 6.22 10.04
CA THR A 194 -0.14 6.33 10.29
C THR A 194 -0.37 7.17 11.53
N TRP A 195 -1.22 8.17 11.40
CA TRP A 195 -1.71 8.97 12.50
C TRP A 195 -3.12 8.53 12.90
N HIS A 196 -3.36 8.40 14.21
CA HIS A 196 -4.65 8.08 14.79
C HIS A 196 -5.14 9.21 15.69
N GLN A 197 -6.39 9.58 15.53
CA GLN A 197 -7.07 10.44 16.50
C GLN A 197 -7.32 9.59 17.77
N VAL A 198 -6.72 10.00 18.88
CA VAL A 198 -7.05 9.39 20.18
C VAL A 198 -8.41 9.91 20.61
N ALA A 199 -9.40 9.03 20.71
CA ALA A 199 -10.68 9.39 21.27
C ALA A 199 -10.48 9.77 22.75
N LEU A 200 -10.68 11.04 23.09
CA LEU A 200 -10.77 11.47 24.48
C LEU A 200 -11.91 10.70 25.12
N ARG A 201 -11.58 9.76 26.01
CA ARG A 201 -12.58 9.05 26.81
C ARG A 201 -13.32 10.11 27.63
N ARG A 202 -14.53 10.49 27.19
CA ARG A 202 -15.45 11.21 28.07
C ARG A 202 -15.68 10.31 29.27
N THR A 203 -15.02 10.63 30.37
CA THR A 203 -15.40 10.15 31.70
C THR A 203 -16.77 10.75 31.97
N GLY A 204 -17.83 10.02 31.58
CA GLY A 204 -19.18 10.34 31.99
C GLY A 204 -19.24 10.23 33.52
N ARG A 205 -19.62 11.30 34.16
CA ARG A 205 -20.14 11.34 35.51
C ARG A 205 -21.43 10.57 35.57
#